data_4dc3b330111868a333b34153ecaa2ab3
#
_entry.id   4dc3b330111868a333b34153ecaa2ab3
#
_cell.length_a   1.000
_cell.length_b   1.000
_cell.length_c   1.000
_cell.angle_alpha   90.00
_cell.angle_beta   90.00
_cell.angle_gamma   90.00
#
_symmetry.space_group_name_H-M   'P 1'
#
loop_
_entity.id
_entity.type
_entity.pdbx_description
1 polymer ?
#
loop_
_entity_poly.entity_id
_entity_poly.type
_entity_poly.pdbx_seq_one_letter_code
_entity_poly.pdbx_strand_id
1 'polypeptide(L)'
;MKLEPVFLAHRPIVVAGPCSAETESQVLATAHALRDSGIALFRAGIWKPRTRPSAFEGVGTPGLAWLQRVKQETGLRVTTEVANAQHVAECLAHGIDVLWIGARTTANPFSVQEIAEALRGTNVPVLVKNPINPDLKLWIGAFERLSQAGVRQMAAVHRGFSSYGDSAYRNAPRWQIAIDLMQTFPEMEVLCDVSHICGRRDILSETAQKAYDLNYDGLMVEVHPTPSAAWSDAAQQITPEQFHHMMATLVRRALTTDDPDFLASIENCRRAVDEIDEEIIALIARRMQLVRDIGLIKKEKNIAVLQPERFRALREALLLRGQKNELSQEFITLLLEAIHQESINQQERVINQQPSPSKATTPSLMD
;
A
#
# COMPACT_ATOMS: atom_id res chain seq x y z
N MET A 1 2.20 19.89 -5.33
CA MET A 1 3.47 19.59 -4.62
C MET A 1 4.56 19.46 -5.67
N LYS A 2 5.71 20.13 -5.52
CA LYS A 2 6.85 19.96 -6.45
C LYS A 2 7.77 18.92 -5.85
N LEU A 3 7.88 17.76 -6.50
CA LEU A 3 8.72 16.64 -6.08
C LEU A 3 10.02 16.63 -6.88
N GLU A 4 11.09 16.24 -6.22
CA GLU A 4 12.38 15.94 -6.81
C GLU A 4 12.72 14.48 -6.48
N PRO A 5 13.28 13.71 -7.42
CA PRO A 5 13.60 12.32 -7.16
C PRO A 5 14.64 12.17 -6.05
N VAL A 6 14.49 11.13 -5.24
CA VAL A 6 15.46 10.73 -4.20
C VAL A 6 16.63 9.97 -4.83
N PHE A 7 16.37 9.25 -5.93
CA PHE A 7 17.28 8.31 -6.58
C PHE A 7 17.50 8.66 -8.05
N LEU A 8 18.45 9.53 -8.34
CA LEU A 8 18.68 10.06 -9.70
C LEU A 8 19.22 9.06 -10.74
N ALA A 9 19.79 7.93 -10.35
CA ALA A 9 20.58 7.10 -11.27
C ALA A 9 20.41 5.58 -11.19
N HIS A 10 19.71 5.03 -10.23
CA HIS A 10 19.65 3.57 -10.02
C HIS A 10 18.23 3.01 -10.10
N ARG A 11 17.90 2.40 -11.22
CA ARG A 11 16.67 1.58 -11.33
C ARG A 11 17.05 0.14 -11.67
N PRO A 12 16.57 -0.87 -10.94
CA PRO A 12 15.63 -0.77 -9.84
C PRO A 12 16.26 -0.16 -8.58
N ILE A 13 15.50 0.67 -7.88
CA ILE A 13 15.88 1.21 -6.57
C ILE A 13 15.78 0.08 -5.54
N VAL A 14 16.88 -0.25 -4.90
CA VAL A 14 16.87 -1.31 -3.88
C VAL A 14 17.36 -0.75 -2.55
N VAL A 15 16.53 -0.88 -1.53
CA VAL A 15 16.85 -0.55 -0.14
C VAL A 15 16.93 -1.86 0.63
N ALA A 16 18.11 -2.25 1.09
CA ALA A 16 18.31 -3.53 1.77
C ALA A 16 19.15 -3.39 3.04
N GLY A 17 18.95 -4.30 3.98
CA GLY A 17 19.64 -4.36 5.27
C GLY A 17 18.72 -4.87 6.37
N PRO A 18 19.16 -4.95 7.62
CA PRO A 18 18.40 -5.60 8.67
C PRO A 18 17.13 -4.85 9.06
N CYS A 19 16.17 -5.56 9.63
CA CYS A 19 15.01 -4.96 10.27
C CYS A 19 15.44 -3.96 11.34
N SER A 20 16.32 -4.41 12.24
CA SER A 20 16.89 -3.61 13.32
C SER A 20 18.41 -3.69 13.32
N ALA A 21 19.07 -2.60 13.71
CA ALA A 21 20.42 -2.66 14.22
C ALA A 21 20.36 -3.32 15.61
N GLU A 22 21.09 -4.44 15.79
CA GLU A 22 21.06 -5.23 17.02
C GLU A 22 22.42 -5.17 17.73
N THR A 23 23.47 -5.39 16.96
CA THR A 23 24.86 -5.24 17.38
C THR A 23 25.66 -4.61 16.26
N GLU A 24 26.77 -3.96 16.59
CA GLU A 24 27.66 -3.38 15.59
C GLU A 24 28.18 -4.44 14.61
N SER A 25 28.57 -5.61 15.11
CA SER A 25 29.04 -6.72 14.28
C SER A 25 27.98 -7.24 13.30
N GLN A 26 26.73 -7.32 13.73
CA GLN A 26 25.61 -7.73 12.87
C GLN A 26 25.38 -6.70 11.75
N VAL A 27 25.37 -5.40 12.08
CA VAL A 27 25.17 -4.31 11.11
C VAL A 27 26.30 -4.30 10.06
N LEU A 28 27.54 -4.35 10.50
CA LEU A 28 28.70 -4.34 9.60
C LEU A 28 28.78 -5.61 8.74
N ALA A 29 28.55 -6.80 9.32
CA ALA A 29 28.53 -8.05 8.56
C ALA A 29 27.47 -8.02 7.44
N THR A 30 26.28 -7.48 7.74
CA THR A 30 25.21 -7.32 6.73
C THR A 30 25.63 -6.31 5.65
N ALA A 31 26.20 -5.20 6.04
CA ALA A 31 26.63 -4.14 5.10
C ALA A 31 27.74 -4.61 4.16
N HIS A 32 28.74 -5.30 4.68
CA HIS A 32 29.82 -5.89 3.87
C HIS A 32 29.29 -6.92 2.87
N ALA A 33 28.33 -7.77 3.30
CA ALA A 33 27.71 -8.76 2.42
C ALA A 33 26.85 -8.13 1.30
N LEU A 34 26.36 -6.90 1.50
CA LEU A 34 25.52 -6.19 0.53
C LEU A 34 26.29 -5.11 -0.27
N ARG A 35 27.56 -4.84 0.03
CA ARG A 35 28.34 -3.74 -0.57
C ARG A 35 28.32 -3.76 -2.09
N ASP A 36 28.51 -4.90 -2.69
CA ASP A 36 28.66 -5.06 -4.15
C ASP A 36 27.35 -5.50 -4.83
N SER A 37 26.20 -5.40 -4.11
CA SER A 37 24.87 -5.86 -4.56
C SER A 37 24.10 -4.81 -5.37
N GLY A 38 24.67 -3.63 -5.61
CA GLY A 38 23.99 -2.55 -6.34
C GLY A 38 22.81 -1.92 -5.57
N ILE A 39 22.76 -2.06 -4.25
CA ILE A 39 21.72 -1.42 -3.44
C ILE A 39 21.91 0.11 -3.42
N ALA A 40 20.81 0.83 -3.49
CA ALA A 40 20.81 2.31 -3.44
C ALA A 40 20.98 2.84 -2.01
N LEU A 41 20.48 2.11 -1.02
CA LEU A 41 20.55 2.44 0.41
C LEU A 41 20.69 1.18 1.26
N PHE A 42 21.58 1.25 2.25
CA PHE A 42 21.62 0.31 3.35
C PHE A 42 20.68 0.78 4.45
N ARG A 43 19.73 -0.07 4.85
CA ARG A 43 18.77 0.21 5.92
C ARG A 43 19.13 -0.49 7.23
N ALA A 44 18.94 0.17 8.35
CA ALA A 44 18.85 -0.48 9.66
C ALA A 44 17.99 0.39 10.59
N GLY A 45 16.96 -0.18 11.19
CA GLY A 45 16.13 0.51 12.17
C GLY A 45 16.84 0.58 13.52
N ILE A 46 17.16 1.77 14.00
CA ILE A 46 17.80 1.96 15.33
C ILE A 46 16.81 2.31 16.43
N TRP A 47 15.65 2.84 16.07
CA TRP A 47 14.48 3.01 16.93
C TRP A 47 13.30 2.23 16.34
N LYS A 48 12.54 1.55 17.17
CA LYS A 48 11.44 0.69 16.74
C LYS A 48 10.17 1.00 17.55
N PRO A 49 9.21 1.74 16.98
CA PRO A 49 7.93 1.95 17.65
C PRO A 49 7.16 0.62 17.70
N ARG A 50 7.09 0.03 18.88
CA ARG A 50 6.45 -1.27 19.11
C ARG A 50 5.05 -1.13 19.69
N THR A 51 4.18 -2.07 19.35
CA THR A 51 2.84 -2.15 19.93
C THR A 51 2.86 -2.67 21.37
N ARG A 52 3.86 -3.51 21.70
CA ARG A 52 4.02 -4.08 23.04
C ARG A 52 5.36 -3.64 23.62
N PRO A 53 5.40 -3.14 24.89
CA PRO A 53 6.63 -2.62 25.50
C PRO A 53 7.67 -3.72 25.81
N SER A 54 7.27 -4.99 25.78
CA SER A 54 8.19 -6.14 25.98
C SER A 54 8.99 -6.53 24.76
N ALA A 55 8.73 -5.90 23.58
CA ALA A 55 9.47 -6.17 22.35
C ALA A 55 10.73 -5.31 22.29
N PHE A 56 11.73 -5.75 21.51
CA PHE A 56 12.96 -4.99 21.27
C PHE A 56 12.64 -3.64 20.61
N GLU A 57 12.93 -2.54 21.28
CA GLU A 57 12.60 -1.18 20.83
C GLU A 57 13.73 -0.49 20.05
N GLY A 58 14.82 -1.21 19.78
CA GLY A 58 16.01 -0.71 19.10
C GLY A 58 17.13 -0.36 20.05
N VAL A 59 18.33 -0.12 19.49
CA VAL A 59 19.53 0.25 20.26
C VAL A 59 19.63 1.75 20.52
N GLY A 60 18.83 2.54 19.83
CA GLY A 60 18.87 4.00 19.94
C GLY A 60 20.11 4.63 19.33
N THR A 61 20.49 5.79 19.84
CA THR A 61 21.59 6.64 19.36
C THR A 61 22.93 5.92 19.09
N PRO A 62 23.38 4.93 19.89
CA PRO A 62 24.59 4.17 19.57
C PRO A 62 24.60 3.55 18.16
N GLY A 63 23.44 3.16 17.65
CA GLY A 63 23.30 2.62 16.30
C GLY A 63 23.65 3.60 15.18
N LEU A 64 23.59 4.91 15.42
CA LEU A 64 23.99 5.94 14.45
C LEU A 64 25.49 5.88 14.16
N ALA A 65 26.34 5.65 15.18
CA ALA A 65 27.76 5.47 15.00
C ALA A 65 28.07 4.21 14.15
N TRP A 66 27.29 3.15 14.30
CA TRP A 66 27.44 1.93 13.48
C TRP A 66 27.07 2.20 12.02
N LEU A 67 26.05 3.00 11.76
CA LEU A 67 25.68 3.41 10.39
C LEU A 67 26.75 4.34 9.77
N GLN A 68 27.40 5.20 10.55
CA GLN A 68 28.55 5.98 10.06
C GLN A 68 29.71 5.05 9.65
N ARG A 69 29.99 4.01 10.44
CA ARG A 69 31.00 3.01 10.08
C ARG A 69 30.64 2.25 8.81
N VAL A 70 29.36 1.89 8.62
CA VAL A 70 28.91 1.29 7.36
C VAL A 70 29.28 2.17 6.17
N LYS A 71 29.02 3.49 6.23
CA LYS A 71 29.42 4.43 5.16
C LYS A 71 30.94 4.44 4.93
N GLN A 72 31.71 4.48 6.00
CA GLN A 72 33.17 4.55 5.93
C GLN A 72 33.78 3.27 5.35
N GLU A 73 33.29 2.11 5.76
CA GLU A 73 33.86 0.81 5.41
C GLU A 73 33.37 0.26 4.06
N THR A 74 32.14 0.63 3.65
CA THR A 74 31.51 0.05 2.46
C THR A 74 31.21 1.06 1.35
N GLY A 75 31.17 2.35 1.66
CA GLY A 75 30.74 3.40 0.73
C GLY A 75 29.21 3.44 0.51
N LEU A 76 28.43 2.58 1.16
CA LEU A 76 26.98 2.56 1.04
C LEU A 76 26.34 3.79 1.69
N ARG A 77 25.36 4.39 1.03
CA ARG A 77 24.48 5.37 1.64
C ARG A 77 23.58 4.67 2.66
N VAL A 78 23.28 5.34 3.77
CA VAL A 78 22.54 4.73 4.89
C VAL A 78 21.22 5.42 5.16
N THR A 79 20.27 4.65 5.65
CA THR A 79 18.94 5.13 6.04
C THR A 79 18.45 4.47 7.33
N THR A 80 17.71 5.23 8.14
CA THR A 80 17.06 4.74 9.36
C THR A 80 15.70 5.37 9.59
N GLU A 81 14.89 4.77 10.48
CA GLU A 81 13.58 5.25 10.89
C GLU A 81 13.69 6.44 11.84
N VAL A 82 12.83 7.45 11.63
CA VAL A 82 12.61 8.54 12.59
C VAL A 82 11.15 8.59 13.00
N ALA A 83 10.87 8.89 14.26
CA ALA A 83 9.53 8.95 14.83
C ALA A 83 9.19 10.29 15.51
N ASN A 84 10.17 11.19 15.69
CA ASN A 84 10.02 12.49 16.34
C ASN A 84 11.16 13.45 15.91
N ALA A 85 11.11 14.70 16.34
CA ALA A 85 12.11 15.73 16.04
C ALA A 85 13.50 15.42 16.61
N GLN A 86 13.59 14.79 17.77
CA GLN A 86 14.87 14.42 18.37
C GLN A 86 15.61 13.40 17.50
N HIS A 87 14.91 12.37 17.01
CA HIS A 87 15.50 11.38 16.08
C HIS A 87 16.02 12.04 14.79
N VAL A 88 15.31 13.04 14.26
CA VAL A 88 15.76 13.83 13.11
C VAL A 88 17.06 14.55 13.44
N ALA A 89 17.11 15.30 14.54
CA ALA A 89 18.30 16.06 14.96
C ALA A 89 19.53 15.15 15.13
N GLU A 90 19.36 14.00 15.78
CA GLU A 90 20.43 13.03 15.99
C GLU A 90 20.91 12.41 14.66
N CYS A 91 20.01 12.08 13.74
CA CYS A 91 20.35 11.60 12.40
C CYS A 91 21.14 12.63 11.59
N LEU A 92 20.72 13.90 11.63
CA LEU A 92 21.41 15.00 10.97
C LEU A 92 22.83 15.19 11.53
N ALA A 93 22.97 15.16 12.84
CA ALA A 93 24.28 15.28 13.52
C ALA A 93 25.25 14.14 13.15
N HIS A 94 24.73 12.96 12.82
CA HIS A 94 25.52 11.80 12.42
C HIS A 94 25.62 11.61 10.90
N GLY A 95 25.11 12.55 10.10
CA GLY A 95 25.22 12.51 8.63
C GLY A 95 24.51 11.31 7.99
N ILE A 96 23.35 10.92 8.47
CA ILE A 96 22.49 9.91 7.83
C ILE A 96 22.01 10.47 6.49
N ASP A 97 22.10 9.67 5.42
CA ASP A 97 21.88 10.16 4.05
C ASP A 97 20.39 10.30 3.70
N VAL A 98 19.53 9.44 4.22
CA VAL A 98 18.10 9.42 3.95
C VAL A 98 17.37 9.01 5.23
N LEU A 99 16.26 9.65 5.54
CA LEU A 99 15.42 9.25 6.66
C LEU A 99 14.16 8.53 6.16
N TRP A 100 13.61 7.60 6.97
CA TRP A 100 12.26 7.14 6.67
C TRP A 100 11.30 7.36 7.84
N ILE A 101 10.08 7.71 7.50
CA ILE A 101 8.95 7.80 8.44
C ILE A 101 8.22 6.46 8.43
N GLY A 102 8.14 5.81 9.58
CA GLY A 102 7.48 4.52 9.74
C GLY A 102 5.96 4.60 9.67
N ALA A 103 5.31 3.48 9.37
CA ALA A 103 3.86 3.41 9.15
C ALA A 103 3.02 3.86 10.37
N ARG A 104 3.50 3.63 11.59
CA ARG A 104 2.82 4.09 12.81
C ARG A 104 2.94 5.60 12.99
N THR A 105 4.09 6.15 12.66
CA THR A 105 4.34 7.59 12.68
C THR A 105 3.56 8.30 11.59
N THR A 106 3.51 7.75 10.38
CA THR A 106 2.70 8.28 9.27
C THR A 106 1.21 8.33 9.60
N ALA A 107 0.72 7.39 10.44
CA ALA A 107 -0.67 7.39 10.90
C ALA A 107 -1.00 8.52 11.89
N ASN A 108 -0.01 9.28 12.36
CA ASN A 108 -0.20 10.40 13.28
C ASN A 108 0.24 11.74 12.64
N PRO A 109 -0.72 12.58 12.24
CA PRO A 109 -0.41 13.87 11.61
C PRO A 109 0.42 14.83 12.48
N PHE A 110 0.30 14.77 13.80
CA PHE A 110 1.11 15.60 14.71
C PHE A 110 2.57 15.18 14.68
N SER A 111 2.83 13.86 14.74
CA SER A 111 4.22 13.34 14.66
C SER A 111 4.86 13.66 13.31
N VAL A 112 4.09 13.55 12.21
CA VAL A 112 4.58 13.93 10.88
C VAL A 112 4.87 15.44 10.82
N GLN A 113 4.02 16.29 11.41
CA GLN A 113 4.24 17.73 11.46
C GLN A 113 5.50 18.07 12.26
N GLU A 114 5.71 17.44 13.40
CA GLU A 114 6.91 17.62 14.23
C GLU A 114 8.20 17.27 13.46
N ILE A 115 8.19 16.13 12.76
CA ILE A 115 9.30 15.70 11.90
C ILE A 115 9.52 16.69 10.76
N ALA A 116 8.45 17.14 10.10
CA ALA A 116 8.51 18.10 9.01
C ALA A 116 9.16 19.43 9.45
N GLU A 117 8.78 19.95 10.62
CA GLU A 117 9.39 21.16 11.17
C GLU A 117 10.87 20.97 11.52
N ALA A 118 11.25 19.81 12.04
CA ALA A 118 12.65 19.48 12.35
C ALA A 118 13.53 19.36 11.07
N LEU A 119 12.91 19.05 9.92
CA LEU A 119 13.57 18.97 8.63
C LEU A 119 13.66 20.31 7.88
N ARG A 120 12.99 21.35 8.39
CA ARG A 120 12.96 22.68 7.73
C ARG A 120 14.36 23.23 7.51
N GLY A 121 14.65 23.61 6.28
CA GLY A 121 15.97 24.14 5.89
C GLY A 121 17.04 23.08 5.69
N THR A 122 16.71 21.79 5.76
CA THR A 122 17.63 20.70 5.38
C THR A 122 17.37 20.23 3.95
N ASN A 123 18.35 19.54 3.36
CA ASN A 123 18.23 18.89 2.05
C ASN A 123 18.19 17.36 2.17
N VAL A 124 17.87 16.81 3.35
CA VAL A 124 17.86 15.37 3.56
C VAL A 124 16.59 14.76 2.95
N PRO A 125 16.72 13.77 2.06
CA PRO A 125 15.58 13.08 1.46
C PRO A 125 14.81 12.25 2.49
N VAL A 126 13.49 12.06 2.26
CA VAL A 126 12.61 11.33 3.16
C VAL A 126 11.83 10.25 2.41
N LEU A 127 11.92 9.02 2.89
CA LEU A 127 11.02 7.94 2.49
C LEU A 127 9.82 7.91 3.44
N VAL A 128 8.60 7.86 2.91
CA VAL A 128 7.37 7.84 3.72
C VAL A 128 6.64 6.52 3.52
N LYS A 129 6.62 5.68 4.56
CA LYS A 129 5.81 4.46 4.55
C LYS A 129 4.32 4.82 4.61
N ASN A 130 3.46 4.04 3.92
CA ASN A 130 2.02 4.20 4.08
C ASN A 130 1.62 4.02 5.55
N PRO A 131 0.52 4.66 6.01
CA PRO A 131 -0.01 4.46 7.35
C PRO A 131 -0.43 2.99 7.56
N ILE A 132 -0.54 2.56 8.81
CA ILE A 132 -0.94 1.18 9.14
C ILE A 132 -2.36 0.85 8.66
N ASN A 133 -3.28 1.80 8.71
CA ASN A 133 -4.64 1.68 8.21
C ASN A 133 -4.72 2.05 6.72
N PRO A 134 -5.67 1.46 5.96
CA PRO A 134 -5.80 1.69 4.52
C PRO A 134 -6.47 3.06 4.24
N ASP A 135 -5.68 4.12 4.34
CA ASP A 135 -6.12 5.51 4.18
C ASP A 135 -5.15 6.28 3.26
N LEU A 136 -5.55 6.44 2.00
CA LEU A 136 -4.77 7.19 1.00
C LEU A 136 -4.63 8.67 1.37
N LYS A 137 -5.69 9.30 1.89
CA LYS A 137 -5.66 10.72 2.23
C LYS A 137 -4.67 11.02 3.35
N LEU A 138 -4.60 10.13 4.32
CA LEU A 138 -3.63 10.24 5.41
C LEU A 138 -2.19 10.09 4.91
N TRP A 139 -1.96 9.20 3.93
CA TRP A 139 -0.64 9.05 3.31
C TRP A 139 -0.25 10.29 2.50
N ILE A 140 -1.16 10.80 1.67
CA ILE A 140 -0.98 12.05 0.92
C ILE A 140 -0.71 13.22 1.87
N GLY A 141 -1.49 13.35 2.94
CA GLY A 141 -1.31 14.40 3.94
C GLY A 141 0.07 14.41 4.60
N ALA A 142 0.72 13.25 4.73
CA ALA A 142 2.09 13.19 5.22
C ALA A 142 3.09 13.85 4.24
N PHE A 143 2.96 13.59 2.94
CA PHE A 143 3.77 14.24 1.91
C PHE A 143 3.51 15.75 1.83
N GLU A 144 2.26 16.16 1.95
CA GLU A 144 1.90 17.59 1.91
C GLU A 144 2.53 18.36 3.08
N ARG A 145 2.52 17.81 4.30
CA ARG A 145 3.18 18.41 5.47
C ARG A 145 4.68 18.57 5.28
N LEU A 146 5.35 17.52 4.81
CA LEU A 146 6.78 17.57 4.49
C LEU A 146 7.09 18.60 3.41
N SER A 147 6.28 18.64 2.35
CA SER A 147 6.42 19.62 1.26
C SER A 147 6.23 21.06 1.73
N GLN A 148 5.27 21.34 2.62
CA GLN A 148 5.05 22.65 3.23
C GLN A 148 6.22 23.08 4.12
N ALA A 149 6.92 22.15 4.74
CA ALA A 149 8.15 22.40 5.49
C ALA A 149 9.38 22.61 4.59
N GLY A 150 9.25 22.40 3.27
CA GLY A 150 10.32 22.60 2.29
C GLY A 150 11.07 21.35 1.88
N VAL A 151 10.67 20.16 2.37
CA VAL A 151 11.25 18.87 1.91
C VAL A 151 10.78 18.62 0.49
N ARG A 152 11.72 18.47 -0.46
CA ARG A 152 11.42 18.27 -1.88
C ARG A 152 11.70 16.86 -2.36
N GLN A 153 12.74 16.22 -1.83
CA GLN A 153 13.14 14.86 -2.18
C GLN A 153 12.40 13.86 -1.29
N MET A 154 11.34 13.28 -1.82
CA MET A 154 10.48 12.33 -1.11
C MET A 154 10.13 11.15 -2.01
N ALA A 155 10.12 9.96 -1.42
CA ALA A 155 9.64 8.75 -2.08
C ALA A 155 8.66 7.99 -1.16
N ALA A 156 7.70 7.32 -1.77
CA ALA A 156 6.74 6.51 -1.06
C ALA A 156 7.26 5.09 -0.82
N VAL A 157 6.91 4.50 0.32
CA VAL A 157 7.21 3.09 0.61
C VAL A 157 5.92 2.38 0.98
N HIS A 158 5.46 1.52 0.08
CA HIS A 158 4.29 0.69 0.30
C HIS A 158 4.68 -0.57 1.08
N ARG A 159 4.20 -0.68 2.31
CA ARG A 159 4.50 -1.79 3.24
C ARG A 159 3.27 -2.64 3.61
N GLY A 160 2.14 -2.44 2.90
CA GLY A 160 0.85 -3.05 3.20
C GLY A 160 0.13 -2.38 4.38
N PHE A 161 -1.07 -2.82 4.63
CA PHE A 161 -2.00 -2.24 5.61
C PHE A 161 -2.46 -3.29 6.61
N SER A 162 -2.85 -2.84 7.81
CA SER A 162 -3.48 -3.73 8.78
C SER A 162 -4.80 -4.28 8.23
N SER A 163 -5.05 -5.55 8.51
CA SER A 163 -6.32 -6.21 8.23
C SER A 163 -6.76 -7.00 9.47
N TYR A 164 -8.07 -7.18 9.60
CA TYR A 164 -8.65 -8.05 10.60
C TYR A 164 -8.99 -9.39 9.95
N GLY A 165 -8.72 -10.49 10.65
CA GLY A 165 -8.93 -11.85 10.16
C GLY A 165 -7.71 -12.47 9.49
N ASP A 166 -7.88 -13.68 8.95
CA ASP A 166 -6.83 -14.45 8.31
C ASP A 166 -6.43 -13.85 6.96
N SER A 167 -5.13 -13.74 6.73
CA SER A 167 -4.53 -13.27 5.49
C SER A 167 -3.27 -14.05 5.18
N ALA A 168 -3.00 -14.30 3.91
CA ALA A 168 -1.73 -14.84 3.45
C ALA A 168 -0.55 -13.88 3.74
N TYR A 169 -0.85 -12.59 3.89
CA TYR A 169 0.09 -11.52 4.16
C TYR A 169 0.01 -11.06 5.62
N ARG A 170 1.14 -10.67 6.18
CA ARG A 170 1.18 -10.00 7.51
C ARG A 170 0.47 -8.66 7.47
N ASN A 171 0.67 -7.91 6.38
CA ASN A 171 -0.02 -6.66 6.12
C ASN A 171 -0.58 -6.72 4.69
N ALA A 172 -1.90 -6.72 4.58
CA ALA A 172 -2.58 -6.83 3.29
C ALA A 172 -2.09 -5.75 2.32
N PRO A 173 -1.63 -6.08 1.12
CA PRO A 173 -1.02 -5.09 0.24
C PRO A 173 -1.99 -4.02 -0.24
N ARG A 174 -3.29 -4.34 -0.43
CA ARG A 174 -4.27 -3.36 -0.93
C ARG A 174 -3.68 -2.54 -2.10
N TRP A 175 -3.17 -3.23 -3.12
CA TRP A 175 -2.41 -2.65 -4.24
C TRP A 175 -3.05 -1.41 -4.85
N GLN A 176 -4.39 -1.37 -4.90
CA GLN A 176 -5.11 -0.24 -5.46
C GLN A 176 -4.76 1.09 -4.79
N ILE A 177 -4.55 1.11 -3.46
CA ILE A 177 -4.20 2.36 -2.75
C ILE A 177 -2.85 2.91 -3.21
N ALA A 178 -1.88 2.04 -3.45
CA ALA A 178 -0.58 2.47 -3.98
C ALA A 178 -0.67 2.88 -5.46
N ILE A 179 -1.48 2.19 -6.26
CA ILE A 179 -1.77 2.57 -7.65
C ILE A 179 -2.42 3.96 -7.70
N ASP A 180 -3.41 4.23 -6.84
CA ASP A 180 -4.06 5.54 -6.75
C ASP A 180 -3.06 6.64 -6.33
N LEU A 181 -2.09 6.32 -5.45
CA LEU A 181 -1.01 7.25 -5.12
C LEU A 181 -0.13 7.55 -6.34
N MET A 182 0.29 6.51 -7.10
CA MET A 182 1.09 6.67 -8.32
C MET A 182 0.36 7.51 -9.37
N GLN A 183 -0.96 7.33 -9.50
CA GLN A 183 -1.78 8.15 -10.42
C GLN A 183 -1.90 9.60 -9.95
N THR A 184 -1.99 9.82 -8.63
CA THR A 184 -2.08 11.17 -8.05
C THR A 184 -0.75 11.93 -8.17
N PHE A 185 0.37 11.23 -8.06
CA PHE A 185 1.73 11.79 -8.10
C PHE A 185 2.63 10.96 -9.05
N PRO A 186 2.48 11.13 -10.37
CA PRO A 186 3.24 10.35 -11.37
C PRO A 186 4.76 10.49 -11.27
N GLU A 187 5.25 11.61 -10.72
CA GLU A 187 6.67 11.89 -10.53
C GLU A 187 7.26 11.31 -9.24
N MET A 188 6.40 10.72 -8.38
CA MET A 188 6.85 10.18 -7.10
C MET A 188 7.41 8.77 -7.27
N GLU A 189 8.64 8.57 -6.79
CA GLU A 189 9.22 7.22 -6.70
C GLU A 189 8.48 6.39 -5.65
N VAL A 190 8.06 5.18 -6.01
CA VAL A 190 7.32 4.27 -5.12
C VAL A 190 8.06 2.95 -4.98
N LEU A 191 8.42 2.62 -3.76
CA LEU A 191 9.08 1.38 -3.38
C LEU A 191 8.10 0.41 -2.72
N CYS A 192 8.25 -0.89 -2.95
CA CYS A 192 7.50 -1.93 -2.27
C CYS A 192 8.34 -2.56 -1.15
N ASP A 193 7.91 -2.44 0.10
CA ASP A 193 8.50 -3.12 1.26
C ASP A 193 7.92 -4.53 1.37
N VAL A 194 8.47 -5.43 0.60
CA VAL A 194 7.99 -6.82 0.48
C VAL A 194 8.09 -7.59 1.79
N SER A 195 9.12 -7.31 2.60
CA SER A 195 9.31 -7.99 3.89
C SER A 195 8.16 -7.72 4.85
N HIS A 196 7.72 -6.47 4.96
CA HIS A 196 6.62 -6.11 5.85
C HIS A 196 5.24 -6.51 5.28
N ILE A 197 5.06 -6.52 3.96
CA ILE A 197 3.84 -7.05 3.33
C ILE A 197 3.72 -8.53 3.65
N CYS A 198 4.74 -9.32 3.34
CA CYS A 198 4.71 -10.77 3.45
C CYS A 198 4.71 -11.26 4.91
N GLY A 199 5.61 -10.74 5.75
CA GLY A 199 5.83 -11.22 7.11
C GLY A 199 6.42 -12.64 7.20
N ARG A 200 6.73 -13.26 6.05
CA ARG A 200 7.26 -14.61 5.85
C ARG A 200 8.09 -14.67 4.58
N ARG A 201 9.03 -15.62 4.50
CA ARG A 201 10.04 -15.66 3.42
C ARG A 201 9.54 -16.28 2.13
N ASP A 202 8.67 -17.26 2.21
CA ASP A 202 8.26 -18.11 1.08
C ASP A 202 7.47 -17.40 -0.01
N ILE A 203 6.83 -16.28 0.30
CA ILE A 203 6.07 -15.46 -0.68
C ILE A 203 6.80 -14.16 -1.06
N LEU A 204 8.04 -13.92 -0.60
CA LEU A 204 8.77 -12.68 -0.89
C LEU A 204 9.03 -12.48 -2.38
N SER A 205 9.53 -13.51 -3.07
CA SER A 205 9.87 -13.41 -4.50
C SER A 205 8.64 -13.15 -5.36
N GLU A 206 7.52 -13.82 -5.08
CA GLU A 206 6.26 -13.62 -5.77
C GLU A 206 5.73 -12.19 -5.56
N THR A 207 5.78 -11.70 -4.31
CA THR A 207 5.33 -10.34 -3.99
C THR A 207 6.25 -9.28 -4.62
N ALA A 208 7.57 -9.53 -4.66
CA ALA A 208 8.54 -8.66 -5.32
C ALA A 208 8.31 -8.60 -6.84
N GLN A 209 8.07 -9.74 -7.47
CA GLN A 209 7.73 -9.81 -8.88
C GLN A 209 6.43 -9.05 -9.18
N LYS A 210 5.39 -9.23 -8.37
CA LYS A 210 4.13 -8.50 -8.51
C LYS A 210 4.31 -6.99 -8.38
N ALA A 211 5.18 -6.52 -7.48
CA ALA A 211 5.50 -5.10 -7.38
C ALA A 211 6.12 -4.59 -8.70
N TYR A 212 7.07 -5.32 -9.30
CA TYR A 212 7.66 -4.94 -10.59
C TYR A 212 6.64 -4.99 -11.74
N ASP A 213 5.74 -5.98 -11.74
CA ASP A 213 4.67 -6.08 -12.75
C ASP A 213 3.65 -4.94 -12.61
N LEU A 214 3.52 -4.35 -11.41
CA LEU A 214 2.71 -3.14 -11.13
C LEU A 214 3.52 -1.83 -11.28
N ASN A 215 4.71 -1.90 -11.87
CA ASN A 215 5.58 -0.75 -12.16
C ASN A 215 6.07 0.04 -10.95
N TYR A 216 6.35 -0.63 -9.83
CA TYR A 216 7.08 0.01 -8.74
C TYR A 216 8.51 0.34 -9.16
N ASP A 217 9.04 1.47 -8.69
CA ASP A 217 10.40 1.91 -8.99
C ASP A 217 11.46 1.04 -8.33
N GLY A 218 11.08 0.34 -7.25
CA GLY A 218 12.02 -0.52 -6.53
C GLY A 218 11.44 -1.25 -5.34
N LEU A 219 12.34 -1.84 -4.56
CA LEU A 219 12.01 -2.71 -3.43
C LEU A 219 12.72 -2.26 -2.15
N MET A 220 12.07 -2.50 -1.01
CA MET A 220 12.70 -2.50 0.30
C MET A 220 12.65 -3.92 0.87
N VAL A 221 13.83 -4.45 1.25
CA VAL A 221 14.00 -5.86 1.66
C VAL A 221 14.76 -5.95 2.97
N GLU A 222 14.29 -6.76 3.90
CA GLU A 222 14.99 -7.02 5.15
C GLU A 222 15.96 -8.18 5.00
N VAL A 223 17.24 -7.89 5.23
CA VAL A 223 18.37 -8.84 5.08
C VAL A 223 19.15 -8.92 6.40
N HIS A 224 19.40 -10.12 6.88
CA HIS A 224 20.13 -10.37 8.11
C HIS A 224 21.13 -11.51 7.92
N PRO A 225 22.35 -11.48 8.50
CA PRO A 225 23.34 -12.53 8.29
C PRO A 225 22.88 -13.87 8.85
N THR A 226 22.07 -13.85 9.91
CA THR A 226 21.48 -15.05 10.54
C THR A 226 20.03 -14.75 10.90
N PRO A 227 19.07 -14.83 9.95
CA PRO A 227 17.70 -14.38 10.18
C PRO A 227 16.98 -15.07 11.34
N SER A 228 17.31 -16.32 11.64
CA SER A 228 16.72 -17.05 12.78
C SER A 228 17.16 -16.52 14.16
N ALA A 229 18.27 -15.80 14.22
CA ALA A 229 18.78 -15.18 15.45
C ALA A 229 18.40 -13.70 15.58
N ALA A 230 17.68 -13.15 14.63
CA ALA A 230 17.28 -11.73 14.64
C ALA A 230 16.37 -11.41 15.84
N TRP A 231 16.63 -10.28 16.50
CA TRP A 231 15.85 -9.82 17.65
C TRP A 231 14.50 -9.22 17.26
N SER A 232 14.32 -8.89 15.99
CA SER A 232 13.06 -8.39 15.46
C SER A 232 12.73 -9.00 14.12
N ASP A 233 11.45 -9.30 13.91
CA ASP A 233 10.85 -9.72 12.64
C ASP A 233 11.62 -10.85 11.92
N ALA A 234 12.16 -11.82 12.69
CA ALA A 234 12.99 -12.93 12.23
C ALA A 234 12.39 -13.76 11.08
N ALA A 235 11.05 -13.91 11.06
CA ALA A 235 10.35 -14.75 10.08
C ALA A 235 10.39 -14.18 8.64
N GLN A 236 10.56 -12.87 8.47
CA GLN A 236 10.47 -12.19 7.17
C GLN A 236 11.84 -11.79 6.58
N GLN A 237 12.90 -11.82 7.39
CA GLN A 237 14.25 -11.48 6.93
C GLN A 237 14.88 -12.65 6.18
N ILE A 238 15.68 -12.36 5.16
CA ILE A 238 16.42 -13.34 4.36
C ILE A 238 17.93 -13.17 4.52
N THR A 239 18.71 -14.18 4.16
CA THR A 239 20.18 -14.07 4.15
C THR A 239 20.65 -13.23 2.94
N PRO A 240 21.89 -12.69 2.96
CA PRO A 240 22.47 -12.03 1.78
C PRO A 240 22.44 -12.91 0.52
N GLU A 241 22.73 -14.21 0.63
CA GLU A 241 22.68 -15.14 -0.50
C GLU A 241 21.26 -15.29 -1.06
N GLN A 242 20.27 -15.45 -0.17
CA GLN A 242 18.87 -15.51 -0.57
C GLN A 242 18.40 -14.21 -1.23
N PHE A 243 18.89 -13.05 -0.73
CA PHE A 243 18.64 -11.75 -1.35
C PHE A 243 19.21 -11.68 -2.77
N HIS A 244 20.49 -12.06 -2.96
CA HIS A 244 21.12 -12.07 -4.28
C HIS A 244 20.38 -13.01 -5.24
N HIS A 245 20.01 -14.20 -4.79
CA HIS A 245 19.25 -15.15 -5.60
C HIS A 245 17.89 -14.57 -6.01
N MET A 246 17.14 -14.02 -5.06
CA MET A 246 15.86 -13.37 -5.34
C MET A 246 16.02 -12.25 -6.39
N MET A 247 16.96 -11.33 -6.18
CA MET A 247 17.17 -10.22 -7.10
C MET A 247 17.57 -10.66 -8.51
N ALA A 248 18.34 -11.74 -8.63
CA ALA A 248 18.75 -12.31 -9.92
C ALA A 248 17.59 -12.99 -10.69
N THR A 249 16.54 -13.43 -9.99
CA THR A 249 15.38 -14.11 -10.61
C THR A 249 14.25 -13.16 -11.00
N LEU A 250 14.23 -11.94 -10.45
CA LEU A 250 13.18 -10.97 -10.74
C LEU A 250 13.30 -10.40 -12.17
N VAL A 251 12.16 -10.35 -12.85
CA VAL A 251 12.07 -9.83 -14.22
C VAL A 251 11.44 -8.44 -14.21
N ARG A 252 12.16 -7.47 -14.74
CA ARG A 252 11.57 -6.15 -15.02
C ARG A 252 11.00 -6.12 -16.43
N ARG A 253 9.75 -5.69 -16.56
CA ARG A 253 9.07 -5.55 -17.83
C ARG A 253 9.12 -4.09 -18.27
N ALA A 254 9.20 -3.86 -19.59
CA ALA A 254 9.05 -2.53 -20.15
C ALA A 254 7.59 -2.08 -20.04
N LEU A 255 7.38 -0.77 -19.86
CA LEU A 255 6.04 -0.18 -19.79
C LEU A 255 5.33 -0.16 -21.13
N THR A 256 6.08 -0.08 -22.19
CA THR A 256 5.60 0.04 -23.57
C THR A 256 6.60 -0.60 -24.51
N THR A 257 6.20 -0.79 -25.73
CA THR A 257 7.03 -1.25 -26.86
C THR A 257 6.67 -0.46 -28.09
N ASP A 258 7.58 -0.38 -29.03
CA ASP A 258 7.35 0.22 -30.35
C ASP A 258 6.90 -0.81 -31.41
N ASP A 259 6.63 -2.07 -31.02
CA ASP A 259 6.16 -3.14 -31.89
C ASP A 259 4.72 -2.87 -32.32
N PRO A 260 4.46 -2.57 -33.63
CA PRO A 260 3.13 -2.21 -34.12
C PRO A 260 2.12 -3.35 -34.01
N ASP A 261 2.55 -4.60 -34.23
CA ASP A 261 1.68 -5.77 -34.21
C ASP A 261 1.22 -6.06 -32.77
N PHE A 262 2.13 -5.92 -31.82
CA PHE A 262 1.79 -5.99 -30.39
C PHE A 262 0.79 -4.89 -30.00
N LEU A 263 1.06 -3.64 -30.38
CA LEU A 263 0.20 -2.50 -30.04
C LEU A 263 -1.21 -2.68 -30.64
N ALA A 264 -1.33 -3.13 -31.89
CA ALA A 264 -2.61 -3.40 -32.53
C ALA A 264 -3.36 -4.54 -31.84
N SER A 265 -2.67 -5.61 -31.46
CA SER A 265 -3.27 -6.77 -30.80
C SER A 265 -3.81 -6.39 -29.39
N ILE A 266 -3.04 -5.65 -28.61
CA ILE A 266 -3.46 -5.15 -27.28
C ILE A 266 -4.67 -4.23 -27.40
N GLU A 267 -4.67 -3.32 -28.38
CA GLU A 267 -5.77 -2.38 -28.59
C GLU A 267 -7.07 -3.08 -28.98
N ASN A 268 -6.99 -4.13 -29.81
CA ASN A 268 -8.16 -4.96 -30.15
C ASN A 268 -8.71 -5.68 -28.91
N CYS A 269 -7.84 -6.24 -28.04
CA CYS A 269 -8.27 -6.87 -26.79
C CYS A 269 -8.90 -5.86 -25.84
N ARG A 270 -8.32 -4.66 -25.69
CA ARG A 270 -8.87 -3.59 -24.85
C ARG A 270 -10.26 -3.17 -25.28
N ARG A 271 -10.46 -2.97 -26.57
CA ARG A 271 -11.78 -2.62 -27.14
C ARG A 271 -12.83 -3.68 -26.84
N ALA A 272 -12.46 -4.96 -26.98
CA ALA A 272 -13.36 -6.07 -26.64
C ALA A 272 -13.68 -6.11 -25.12
N VAL A 273 -12.72 -5.77 -24.26
CA VAL A 273 -12.95 -5.64 -22.81
C VAL A 273 -13.89 -4.47 -22.53
N ASP A 274 -13.69 -3.31 -23.14
CA ASP A 274 -14.54 -2.12 -22.97
C ASP A 274 -16.00 -2.41 -23.36
N GLU A 275 -16.24 -3.14 -24.47
CA GLU A 275 -17.57 -3.57 -24.90
C GLU A 275 -18.23 -4.50 -23.84
N ILE A 276 -17.47 -5.44 -23.27
CA ILE A 276 -17.95 -6.33 -22.20
C ILE A 276 -18.26 -5.54 -20.91
N ASP A 277 -17.42 -4.56 -20.56
CA ASP A 277 -17.64 -3.71 -19.40
C ASP A 277 -18.93 -2.88 -19.52
N GLU A 278 -19.24 -2.37 -20.72
CA GLU A 278 -20.52 -1.69 -20.99
C GLU A 278 -21.71 -2.66 -20.82
N GLU A 279 -21.60 -3.90 -21.31
CA GLU A 279 -22.63 -4.92 -21.10
C GLU A 279 -22.84 -5.26 -19.63
N ILE A 280 -21.74 -5.39 -18.83
CA ILE A 280 -21.81 -5.63 -17.38
C ILE A 280 -22.56 -4.49 -16.69
N ILE A 281 -22.27 -3.23 -16.99
CA ILE A 281 -22.96 -2.07 -16.44
C ILE A 281 -24.44 -2.07 -16.82
N ALA A 282 -24.78 -2.38 -18.06
CA ALA A 282 -26.17 -2.47 -18.52
C ALA A 282 -26.96 -3.59 -17.78
N LEU A 283 -26.33 -4.75 -17.55
CA LEU A 283 -26.91 -5.86 -16.80
C LEU A 283 -27.13 -5.49 -15.32
N ILE A 284 -26.16 -4.79 -14.70
CA ILE A 284 -26.30 -4.29 -13.33
C ILE A 284 -27.44 -3.26 -13.25
N ALA A 285 -27.54 -2.33 -14.20
CA ALA A 285 -28.64 -1.36 -14.26
C ALA A 285 -30.01 -2.03 -14.36
N ARG A 286 -30.14 -3.03 -15.24
CA ARG A 286 -31.37 -3.84 -15.36
C ARG A 286 -31.70 -4.59 -14.06
N ARG A 287 -30.68 -5.15 -13.41
CA ARG A 287 -30.84 -5.80 -12.10
C ARG A 287 -31.35 -4.82 -11.04
N MET A 288 -30.82 -3.59 -11.02
CA MET A 288 -31.25 -2.55 -10.04
C MET A 288 -32.69 -2.09 -10.31
N GLN A 289 -33.18 -2.13 -11.57
CA GLN A 289 -34.58 -1.89 -11.84
C GLN A 289 -35.47 -2.93 -11.14
N LEU A 290 -35.17 -4.22 -11.31
CA LEU A 290 -35.92 -5.29 -10.63
C LEU A 290 -35.84 -5.19 -9.09
N VAL A 291 -34.71 -4.71 -8.59
CA VAL A 291 -34.54 -4.48 -7.14
C VAL A 291 -35.46 -3.35 -6.63
N ARG A 292 -35.63 -2.28 -7.42
CA ARG A 292 -36.60 -1.21 -7.10
C ARG A 292 -38.05 -1.75 -7.10
N ASP A 293 -38.39 -2.58 -8.07
CA ASP A 293 -39.73 -3.21 -8.14
C ASP A 293 -39.98 -4.09 -6.90
N ILE A 294 -38.98 -4.87 -6.47
CA ILE A 294 -39.03 -5.62 -5.20
C ILE A 294 -39.25 -4.67 -4.01
N GLY A 295 -38.57 -3.51 -4.00
CA GLY A 295 -38.75 -2.49 -2.97
C GLY A 295 -40.18 -1.96 -2.89
N LEU A 296 -40.82 -1.72 -4.03
CA LEU A 296 -42.25 -1.32 -4.07
C LEU A 296 -43.15 -2.38 -3.47
N ILE A 297 -42.98 -3.64 -3.87
CA ILE A 297 -43.76 -4.78 -3.35
C ILE A 297 -43.59 -4.91 -1.82
N LYS A 298 -42.37 -4.76 -1.32
CA LYS A 298 -42.06 -4.79 0.12
C LYS A 298 -42.73 -3.64 0.87
N LYS A 299 -42.72 -2.44 0.27
CA LYS A 299 -43.36 -1.23 0.83
C LYS A 299 -44.87 -1.48 1.04
N GLU A 300 -45.56 -2.04 0.05
CA GLU A 300 -46.99 -2.34 0.15
C GLU A 300 -47.34 -3.31 1.30
N LYS A 301 -46.44 -4.22 1.62
CA LYS A 301 -46.63 -5.24 2.67
C LYS A 301 -45.90 -4.93 3.97
N ASN A 302 -45.27 -3.75 4.07
CA ASN A 302 -44.44 -3.34 5.22
C ASN A 302 -43.37 -4.38 5.61
N ILE A 303 -42.68 -4.94 4.60
CA ILE A 303 -41.61 -5.94 4.78
C ILE A 303 -40.25 -5.28 4.79
N ALA A 304 -39.37 -5.72 5.71
CA ALA A 304 -38.00 -5.20 5.81
C ALA A 304 -37.16 -5.42 4.52
N VAL A 305 -36.27 -4.48 4.24
CA VAL A 305 -35.38 -4.54 3.07
C VAL A 305 -34.46 -5.77 3.12
N LEU A 306 -33.81 -5.98 4.26
CA LEU A 306 -32.80 -7.04 4.40
C LEU A 306 -33.47 -8.40 4.65
N GLN A 307 -33.11 -9.40 3.84
CA GLN A 307 -33.48 -10.80 3.97
C GLN A 307 -32.23 -11.68 4.02
N PRO A 308 -31.64 -11.94 5.20
CA PRO A 308 -30.31 -12.56 5.35
C PRO A 308 -30.21 -13.96 4.71
N GLU A 309 -31.25 -14.77 4.81
CA GLU A 309 -31.24 -16.14 4.26
C GLU A 309 -31.18 -16.15 2.74
N ARG A 310 -31.92 -15.24 2.09
CA ARG A 310 -31.90 -15.09 0.63
C ARG A 310 -30.51 -14.67 0.15
N PHE A 311 -29.86 -13.75 0.85
CA PHE A 311 -28.50 -13.31 0.49
C PHE A 311 -27.49 -14.43 0.67
N ARG A 312 -27.59 -15.21 1.74
CA ARG A 312 -26.70 -16.36 2.00
C ARG A 312 -26.79 -17.39 0.86
N ALA A 313 -28.00 -17.81 0.50
CA ALA A 313 -28.22 -18.77 -0.57
C ALA A 313 -27.70 -18.26 -1.94
N LEU A 314 -27.92 -16.97 -2.24
CA LEU A 314 -27.40 -16.34 -3.46
C LEU A 314 -25.87 -16.35 -3.50
N ARG A 315 -25.24 -15.98 -2.38
CA ARG A 315 -23.78 -15.93 -2.23
C ARG A 315 -23.15 -17.31 -2.49
N GLU A 316 -23.68 -18.36 -1.86
CA GLU A 316 -23.18 -19.72 -2.04
C GLU A 316 -23.29 -20.18 -3.50
N ALA A 317 -24.42 -19.94 -4.15
CA ALA A 317 -24.63 -20.32 -5.54
C ALA A 317 -23.68 -19.59 -6.50
N LEU A 318 -23.45 -18.30 -6.29
CA LEU A 318 -22.60 -17.48 -7.15
C LEU A 318 -21.11 -17.73 -6.91
N LEU A 319 -20.69 -18.04 -5.69
CA LEU A 319 -19.31 -18.48 -5.40
C LEU A 319 -18.99 -19.77 -6.16
N LEU A 320 -19.88 -20.77 -6.15
CA LEU A 320 -19.71 -22.01 -6.93
C LEU A 320 -19.65 -21.74 -8.44
N ARG A 321 -20.47 -20.83 -8.95
CA ARG A 321 -20.48 -20.46 -10.38
C ARG A 321 -19.20 -19.70 -10.76
N GLY A 322 -18.75 -18.76 -9.90
CA GLY A 322 -17.51 -18.02 -10.12
C GLY A 322 -16.31 -18.96 -10.21
N GLN A 323 -16.21 -19.90 -9.28
CA GLN A 323 -15.15 -20.89 -9.23
C GLN A 323 -15.11 -21.78 -10.51
N LYS A 324 -16.26 -22.12 -11.06
CA LYS A 324 -16.33 -22.86 -12.34
C LYS A 324 -15.87 -22.06 -13.56
N ASN A 325 -15.86 -20.73 -13.46
CA ASN A 325 -15.37 -19.81 -14.49
C ASN A 325 -13.99 -19.22 -14.14
N GLU A 326 -13.21 -19.91 -13.29
CA GLU A 326 -11.84 -19.54 -12.92
C GLU A 326 -11.73 -18.16 -12.26
N LEU A 327 -12.81 -17.65 -11.65
CA LEU A 327 -12.82 -16.42 -10.91
C LEU A 327 -12.47 -16.67 -9.43
N SER A 328 -11.61 -15.83 -8.85
CA SER A 328 -11.22 -15.99 -7.46
C SER A 328 -12.40 -15.77 -6.51
N GLN A 329 -12.41 -16.53 -5.41
CA GLN A 329 -13.43 -16.42 -4.37
C GLN A 329 -13.46 -15.02 -3.76
N GLU A 330 -12.29 -14.39 -3.59
CA GLU A 330 -12.17 -13.02 -3.07
C GLU A 330 -12.88 -12.03 -3.99
N PHE A 331 -12.61 -12.08 -5.30
CA PHE A 331 -13.25 -11.20 -6.29
C PHE A 331 -14.78 -11.36 -6.27
N ILE A 332 -15.28 -12.60 -6.32
CA ILE A 332 -16.73 -12.84 -6.31
C ILE A 332 -17.36 -12.34 -5.02
N THR A 333 -16.69 -12.52 -3.87
CA THR A 333 -17.21 -12.03 -2.59
C THR A 333 -17.35 -10.51 -2.60
N LEU A 334 -16.31 -9.78 -3.00
CA LEU A 334 -16.32 -8.31 -3.07
C LEU A 334 -17.38 -7.79 -4.04
N LEU A 335 -17.47 -8.40 -5.23
CA LEU A 335 -18.48 -8.03 -6.23
C LEU A 335 -19.90 -8.22 -5.69
N LEU A 336 -20.18 -9.35 -5.03
CA LEU A 336 -21.50 -9.62 -4.45
C LEU A 336 -21.83 -8.68 -3.30
N GLU A 337 -20.88 -8.33 -2.45
CA GLU A 337 -21.06 -7.36 -1.37
C GLU A 337 -21.40 -5.97 -1.94
N ALA A 338 -20.68 -5.51 -2.95
CA ALA A 338 -20.94 -4.22 -3.60
C ALA A 338 -22.34 -4.19 -4.24
N ILE A 339 -22.70 -5.22 -5.01
CA ILE A 339 -24.01 -5.34 -5.64
C ILE A 339 -25.14 -5.45 -4.59
N HIS A 340 -24.89 -6.15 -3.48
CA HIS A 340 -25.87 -6.30 -2.40
C HIS A 340 -26.10 -4.97 -1.68
N GLN A 341 -25.03 -4.26 -1.35
CA GLN A 341 -25.15 -2.94 -0.71
C GLN A 341 -25.92 -1.96 -1.58
N GLU A 342 -25.64 -1.91 -2.89
CA GLU A 342 -26.41 -1.05 -3.80
C GLU A 342 -27.88 -1.51 -3.90
N SER A 343 -28.14 -2.80 -3.84
CA SER A 343 -29.53 -3.32 -3.81
C SER A 343 -30.28 -2.86 -2.58
N ILE A 344 -29.64 -2.81 -1.42
CA ILE A 344 -30.22 -2.25 -0.19
C ILE A 344 -30.53 -0.77 -0.39
N ASN A 345 -29.56 0.00 -0.84
CA ASN A 345 -29.68 1.44 -1.08
C ASN A 345 -30.84 1.78 -2.03
N GLN A 346 -31.00 1.02 -3.12
CA GLN A 346 -32.09 1.21 -4.10
C GLN A 346 -33.46 0.91 -3.49
N GLN A 347 -33.60 -0.17 -2.70
CA GLN A 347 -34.85 -0.50 -2.01
C GLN A 347 -35.19 0.55 -0.93
N GLU A 348 -34.23 0.98 -0.13
CA GLU A 348 -34.43 2.01 0.90
C GLU A 348 -34.91 3.33 0.30
N ARG A 349 -34.34 3.76 -0.84
CA ARG A 349 -34.81 4.97 -1.56
C ARG A 349 -36.28 4.86 -1.94
N VAL A 350 -36.71 3.73 -2.47
CA VAL A 350 -38.09 3.50 -2.90
C VAL A 350 -39.06 3.42 -1.71
N ILE A 351 -38.67 2.72 -0.64
CA ILE A 351 -39.52 2.52 0.54
C ILE A 351 -39.70 3.85 1.28
N ASN A 352 -38.65 4.64 1.43
CA ASN A 352 -38.64 5.89 2.21
C ASN A 352 -39.03 7.13 1.42
N GLN A 353 -39.25 7.05 0.10
CA GLN A 353 -39.85 8.15 -0.65
C GLN A 353 -41.26 8.40 -0.16
N GLN A 354 -41.50 9.57 0.44
CA GLN A 354 -42.85 10.03 0.73
C GLN A 354 -43.63 10.22 -0.59
N PRO A 355 -44.91 9.86 -0.66
CA PRO A 355 -45.70 10.23 -1.82
C PRO A 355 -45.65 11.74 -1.98
N SER A 356 -45.31 12.20 -3.18
CA SER A 356 -45.39 13.64 -3.50
C SER A 356 -46.81 14.11 -3.12
N PRO A 357 -46.97 15.26 -2.39
CA PRO A 357 -48.27 15.76 -2.07
C PRO A 357 -49.04 15.91 -3.39
N SER A 358 -50.16 15.18 -3.53
CA SER A 358 -51.06 15.30 -4.66
C SER A 358 -51.38 16.80 -4.82
N LYS A 359 -51.21 17.36 -6.02
CA LYS A 359 -51.70 18.68 -6.34
C LYS A 359 -53.17 18.72 -5.91
N ALA A 360 -53.46 19.41 -4.82
CA ALA A 360 -54.83 19.73 -4.43
C ALA A 360 -55.47 20.46 -5.61
N THR A 361 -56.42 19.83 -6.21
CA THR A 361 -57.35 20.51 -7.16
C THR A 361 -58.04 21.63 -6.39
N THR A 362 -57.66 22.84 -6.70
CA THR A 362 -58.33 24.04 -6.25
C THR A 362 -59.77 23.98 -6.77
N PRO A 363 -60.78 24.05 -5.91
CA PRO A 363 -62.18 24.19 -6.41
C PRO A 363 -62.30 25.56 -7.10
N SER A 364 -62.73 25.54 -8.34
CA SER A 364 -63.17 26.74 -9.05
C SER A 364 -64.37 27.33 -8.31
N LEU A 365 -64.18 28.48 -7.68
CA LEU A 365 -65.29 29.37 -7.28
C LEU A 365 -65.76 30.10 -8.54
N MET A 366 -66.79 29.59 -9.19
CA MET A 366 -67.74 30.38 -9.94
C MET A 366 -68.85 30.72 -8.95
N ASP A 367 -68.96 31.98 -8.63
CA ASP A 367 -70.11 32.90 -8.72
C ASP A 367 -69.72 34.29 -8.21
#